data_a30e40322991516ea519a9b9088c5310
#
_entry.id   a30e40322991516ea519a9b9088c5310
#
_cell.length_a   1.000
_cell.length_b   1.000
_cell.length_c   1.000
_cell.angle_alpha   90.00
_cell.angle_beta   90.00
_cell.angle_gamma   90.00
#
_symmetry.space_group_name_H-M   'P 1'
#
loop_
_entity.id
_entity.type
_entity.pdbx_description
1 polymer ?
#
loop_
_entity_poly.entity_id
_entity_poly.type
_entity_poly.pdbx_seq_one_letter_code
_entity_poly.pdbx_strand_id
1 'polypeptide(L)'
;RQTEKPSSVYRGTWQRNGYSVEMYALQGNGNYVIPLLLFVPDGNGRYPAVIYLNPKGKKADSGPGGTIEQIVKKGYVVAAADLLGSGEVAPDESFFNASYFVSVLTGKTLTGTGAEDIDIVVNFLTARTDVDKDKISSVAYDELSPVLLHAAVFNSAISSTVLIGPPVSYKAIIMNRFYDRKLAAYTVPGAVKHYDLPDLLSCIAPRKVVMAGIRDQMGKSAEKELVDNELTYPVKVYSMKGKSDNLRILPSGDDILSVIDWCFLK
;
A
#
# COMPACT_ATOMS: atom_id res chain seq x y z
N ARG A 1 -8.27 20.89 -7.72
CA ARG A 1 -9.26 19.86 -8.13
C ARG A 1 -10.38 19.89 -7.10
N GLN A 2 -11.63 20.15 -7.54
CA GLN A 2 -12.80 19.95 -6.69
C GLN A 2 -12.87 18.44 -6.41
N THR A 3 -12.74 18.07 -5.15
CA THR A 3 -12.95 16.70 -4.69
C THR A 3 -14.45 16.45 -4.66
N GLU A 4 -15.00 15.96 -5.76
CA GLU A 4 -16.32 15.33 -5.72
C GLU A 4 -16.28 14.20 -4.67
N LYS A 5 -17.34 14.09 -3.86
CA LYS A 5 -17.42 12.96 -2.90
C LYS A 5 -17.28 11.68 -3.70
N PRO A 6 -16.37 10.77 -3.28
CA PRO A 6 -16.20 9.51 -4.00
C PRO A 6 -17.55 8.79 -4.07
N SER A 7 -17.99 8.50 -5.28
CA SER A 7 -19.20 7.71 -5.48
C SER A 7 -18.95 6.31 -4.93
N SER A 8 -19.70 5.93 -3.90
CA SER A 8 -19.59 4.63 -3.26
C SER A 8 -20.96 3.96 -3.18
N VAL A 9 -20.99 2.68 -3.49
CA VAL A 9 -22.19 1.85 -3.35
C VAL A 9 -21.98 0.92 -2.17
N TYR A 10 -22.80 1.09 -1.13
CA TYR A 10 -22.87 0.17 -0.01
C TYR A 10 -23.56 -1.12 -0.44
N ARG A 11 -22.97 -2.28 -0.13
CA ARG A 11 -23.42 -3.61 -0.59
C ARG A 11 -23.92 -4.50 0.55
N GLY A 12 -23.72 -4.08 1.80
CA GLY A 12 -24.16 -4.81 2.99
C GLY A 12 -23.13 -4.84 4.10
N THR A 13 -23.53 -5.35 5.24
CA THR A 13 -22.67 -5.54 6.41
C THR A 13 -22.94 -6.88 7.06
N TRP A 14 -21.96 -7.41 7.76
CA TRP A 14 -22.16 -8.50 8.70
C TRP A 14 -21.40 -8.24 9.99
N GLN A 15 -21.96 -8.69 11.11
CA GLN A 15 -21.38 -8.53 12.43
C GLN A 15 -20.41 -9.67 12.73
N ARG A 16 -19.30 -9.33 13.35
CA ARG A 16 -18.34 -10.25 13.97
C ARG A 16 -18.17 -9.93 15.45
N ASN A 17 -17.39 -10.72 16.16
CA ASN A 17 -17.16 -10.49 17.58
C ASN A 17 -16.26 -9.26 17.81
N GLY A 18 -16.88 -8.15 18.23
CA GLY A 18 -16.22 -6.88 18.55
C GLY A 18 -16.03 -5.92 17.36
N TYR A 19 -16.55 -6.24 16.16
CA TYR A 19 -16.49 -5.36 15.01
C TYR A 19 -17.49 -5.76 13.91
N SER A 20 -17.80 -4.83 13.03
CA SER A 20 -18.57 -5.08 11.81
C SER A 20 -17.69 -5.08 10.57
N VAL A 21 -18.16 -5.76 9.52
CA VAL A 21 -17.51 -5.75 8.19
C VAL A 21 -18.52 -5.21 7.18
N GLU A 22 -18.24 -4.03 6.65
CA GLU A 22 -19.04 -3.36 5.65
C GLU A 22 -18.46 -3.60 4.25
N MET A 23 -19.31 -3.85 3.26
CA MET A 23 -18.90 -4.04 1.87
C MET A 23 -19.22 -2.80 1.05
N TYR A 24 -18.24 -2.33 0.30
CA TYR A 24 -18.40 -1.22 -0.63
C TYR A 24 -17.86 -1.53 -2.01
N ALA A 25 -18.42 -0.87 -3.02
CA ALA A 25 -17.84 -0.70 -4.33
C ALA A 25 -17.61 0.80 -4.54
N LEU A 26 -16.35 1.24 -4.58
CA LEU A 26 -15.99 2.62 -4.84
C LEU A 26 -15.81 2.82 -6.36
N GLN A 27 -16.23 3.95 -6.88
CA GLN A 27 -16.02 4.29 -8.29
C GLN A 27 -14.53 4.61 -8.54
N GLY A 28 -13.87 3.86 -9.41
CA GLY A 28 -12.53 4.17 -9.89
C GLY A 28 -12.50 5.30 -10.92
N ASN A 29 -11.30 5.77 -11.28
CA ASN A 29 -11.11 6.80 -12.32
C ASN A 29 -11.30 6.22 -13.74
N GLY A 30 -12.42 5.56 -13.99
CA GLY A 30 -12.77 4.91 -15.23
C GLY A 30 -14.03 4.07 -15.10
N ASN A 31 -14.26 3.17 -16.04
CA ASN A 31 -15.43 2.29 -16.03
C ASN A 31 -15.19 1.01 -15.20
N TYR A 32 -14.66 1.16 -14.00
CA TYR A 32 -14.44 0.06 -13.07
C TYR A 32 -14.72 0.49 -11.63
N VAL A 33 -14.83 -0.48 -10.75
CA VAL A 33 -15.02 -0.26 -9.31
C VAL A 33 -13.84 -0.83 -8.54
N ILE A 34 -13.60 -0.25 -7.37
CA ILE A 34 -12.64 -0.71 -6.37
C ILE A 34 -13.46 -1.44 -5.29
N PRO A 35 -13.42 -2.78 -5.25
CA PRO A 35 -14.08 -3.54 -4.21
C PRO A 35 -13.38 -3.33 -2.88
N LEU A 36 -14.13 -2.98 -1.84
CA LEU A 36 -13.62 -2.64 -0.53
C LEU A 36 -14.34 -3.43 0.56
N LEU A 37 -13.59 -4.00 1.49
CA LEU A 37 -14.07 -4.44 2.80
C LEU A 37 -13.60 -3.44 3.85
N LEU A 38 -14.54 -2.89 4.59
CA LEU A 38 -14.25 -1.98 5.68
C LEU A 38 -14.59 -2.67 7.01
N PHE A 39 -13.57 -2.86 7.83
CA PHE A 39 -13.68 -3.46 9.16
C PHE A 39 -13.75 -2.34 10.18
N VAL A 40 -14.84 -2.25 10.91
CA VAL A 40 -15.12 -1.13 11.84
C VAL A 40 -15.27 -1.67 13.25
N PRO A 41 -14.47 -1.22 14.23
CA PRO A 41 -14.61 -1.60 15.63
C PRO A 41 -16.01 -1.24 16.16
N ASP A 42 -16.57 -2.06 17.06
CA ASP A 42 -17.80 -1.71 17.74
C ASP A 42 -17.61 -0.47 18.63
N GLY A 43 -18.64 0.39 18.68
CA GLY A 43 -18.65 1.61 19.48
C GLY A 43 -18.91 2.88 18.67
N ASN A 44 -18.94 4.03 19.36
CA ASN A 44 -19.33 5.33 18.79
C ASN A 44 -18.16 6.32 18.74
N GLY A 45 -16.92 5.83 18.63
CA GLY A 45 -15.73 6.66 18.61
C GLY A 45 -15.30 7.10 17.19
N ARG A 46 -14.30 8.00 17.15
CA ARG A 46 -13.49 8.21 15.96
C ARG A 46 -12.23 7.35 16.08
N TYR A 47 -12.01 6.50 15.10
CA TYR A 47 -10.92 5.55 15.10
C TYR A 47 -9.83 5.95 14.10
N PRO A 48 -8.55 5.74 14.42
CA PRO A 48 -7.50 5.77 13.40
C PRO A 48 -7.81 4.72 12.32
N ALA A 49 -7.36 4.95 11.10
CA ALA A 49 -7.63 4.04 9.99
C ALA A 49 -6.35 3.46 9.40
N VAL A 50 -6.48 2.26 8.83
CA VAL A 50 -5.42 1.56 8.11
C VAL A 50 -5.93 1.16 6.73
N ILE A 51 -5.23 1.60 5.68
CA ILE A 51 -5.40 1.08 4.33
C ILE A 51 -4.56 -0.20 4.24
N TYR A 52 -5.18 -1.32 3.91
CA TYR A 52 -4.54 -2.63 3.88
C TYR A 52 -4.59 -3.22 2.47
N LEU A 53 -3.42 -3.36 1.84
CA LEU A 53 -3.26 -3.77 0.46
C LEU A 53 -2.46 -5.07 0.36
N ASN A 54 -3.13 -6.15 -0.05
CA ASN A 54 -2.50 -7.44 -0.27
C ASN A 54 -2.75 -7.89 -1.72
N PRO A 55 -1.73 -8.31 -2.49
CA PRO A 55 -1.91 -8.78 -3.88
C PRO A 55 -2.89 -9.94 -4.02
N LYS A 56 -3.04 -10.76 -2.96
CA LYS A 56 -4.01 -11.86 -2.91
C LYS A 56 -5.45 -11.38 -2.72
N GLY A 57 -5.64 -10.07 -2.59
CA GLY A 57 -6.93 -9.41 -2.46
C GLY A 57 -7.35 -9.11 -1.01
N LYS A 58 -8.40 -8.30 -0.88
CA LYS A 58 -8.96 -7.79 0.38
C LYS A 58 -9.40 -8.85 1.40
N LYS A 59 -9.53 -10.12 0.97
CA LYS A 59 -9.89 -11.23 1.84
C LYS A 59 -8.69 -11.96 2.44
N ALA A 60 -7.48 -11.71 1.97
CA ALA A 60 -6.29 -12.52 2.27
C ALA A 60 -6.05 -12.74 3.78
N ASP A 61 -6.10 -11.69 4.57
CA ASP A 61 -5.80 -11.74 6.01
C ASP A 61 -7.03 -11.40 6.87
N SER A 62 -8.25 -11.58 6.30
CA SER A 62 -9.53 -11.18 6.91
C SER A 62 -10.21 -12.28 7.73
N GLY A 63 -9.62 -13.48 7.79
CA GLY A 63 -10.14 -14.60 8.56
C GLY A 63 -9.99 -14.39 10.09
N PRO A 64 -10.69 -15.23 10.90
CA PRO A 64 -10.51 -15.24 12.34
C PRO A 64 -9.03 -15.45 12.74
N GLY A 65 -8.50 -14.61 13.63
CA GLY A 65 -7.09 -14.61 14.04
C GLY A 65 -6.14 -13.98 13.02
N GLY A 66 -6.62 -13.57 11.84
CA GLY A 66 -5.81 -12.93 10.81
C GLY A 66 -5.36 -11.52 11.20
N THR A 67 -4.39 -11.00 10.44
CA THR A 67 -3.78 -9.69 10.72
C THR A 67 -4.81 -8.56 10.74
N ILE A 68 -5.77 -8.55 9.82
CA ILE A 68 -6.83 -7.54 9.76
C ILE A 68 -7.68 -7.56 11.04
N GLU A 69 -8.11 -8.74 11.49
CA GLU A 69 -8.89 -8.85 12.74
C GLU A 69 -8.11 -8.33 13.95
N GLN A 70 -6.81 -8.63 14.02
CA GLN A 70 -5.98 -8.17 15.12
C GLN A 70 -5.82 -6.65 15.14
N ILE A 71 -5.69 -6.01 13.96
CA ILE A 71 -5.65 -4.55 13.84
C ILE A 71 -6.98 -3.93 14.27
N VAL A 72 -8.10 -4.47 13.83
CA VAL A 72 -9.44 -3.97 14.18
C VAL A 72 -9.68 -4.06 15.68
N LYS A 73 -9.32 -5.19 16.31
CA LYS A 73 -9.45 -5.40 17.76
C LYS A 73 -8.57 -4.46 18.60
N LYS A 74 -7.56 -3.84 17.99
CA LYS A 74 -6.75 -2.76 18.58
C LYS A 74 -7.41 -1.39 18.45
N GLY A 75 -8.61 -1.29 17.86
CA GLY A 75 -9.37 -0.06 17.71
C GLY A 75 -9.05 0.73 16.44
N TYR A 76 -8.65 0.08 15.37
CA TYR A 76 -8.46 0.71 14.05
C TYR A 76 -9.59 0.33 13.10
N VAL A 77 -10.06 1.28 12.32
CA VAL A 77 -10.80 0.98 11.09
C VAL A 77 -9.83 0.44 10.05
N VAL A 78 -10.13 -0.69 9.43
CA VAL A 78 -9.28 -1.25 8.37
C VAL A 78 -10.02 -1.25 7.05
N ALA A 79 -9.45 -0.57 6.05
CA ALA A 79 -9.94 -0.52 4.67
C ALA A 79 -9.10 -1.47 3.81
N ALA A 80 -9.57 -2.68 3.59
CA ALA A 80 -8.94 -3.64 2.69
C ALA A 80 -9.55 -3.50 1.30
N ALA A 81 -8.74 -3.11 0.31
CA ALA A 81 -9.19 -2.81 -1.05
C ALA A 81 -8.54 -3.72 -2.09
N ASP A 82 -9.30 -4.09 -3.12
CA ASP A 82 -8.76 -4.68 -4.34
C ASP A 82 -8.55 -3.56 -5.34
N LEU A 83 -7.29 -3.16 -5.54
CA LEU A 83 -6.91 -2.17 -6.54
C LEU A 83 -6.96 -2.79 -7.93
N LEU A 84 -7.08 -1.98 -8.97
CA LEU A 84 -7.06 -2.48 -10.35
C LEU A 84 -5.84 -3.39 -10.59
N GLY A 85 -6.10 -4.62 -10.99
CA GLY A 85 -5.06 -5.65 -11.21
C GLY A 85 -4.79 -6.54 -10.00
N SER A 86 -5.50 -6.40 -8.88
CA SER A 86 -5.35 -7.24 -7.69
C SER A 86 -6.66 -7.85 -7.21
N GLY A 87 -6.59 -8.90 -6.42
CA GLY A 87 -7.75 -9.55 -5.80
C GLY A 87 -8.82 -9.99 -6.80
N GLU A 88 -10.09 -9.60 -6.58
CA GLU A 88 -11.21 -10.00 -7.46
C GLU A 88 -11.28 -9.17 -8.76
N VAL A 89 -10.49 -8.14 -8.91
CA VAL A 89 -10.32 -7.37 -10.15
C VAL A 89 -8.98 -7.63 -10.83
N ALA A 90 -8.29 -8.69 -10.39
CA ALA A 90 -7.10 -9.18 -11.07
C ALA A 90 -7.48 -9.81 -12.42
N PRO A 91 -6.69 -9.58 -13.47
CA PRO A 91 -6.87 -10.32 -14.71
C PRO A 91 -6.47 -11.79 -14.52
N ASP A 92 -7.03 -12.68 -15.36
CA ASP A 92 -6.51 -14.03 -15.46
C ASP A 92 -4.99 -14.02 -15.73
N GLU A 93 -4.26 -15.03 -15.24
CA GLU A 93 -2.80 -15.13 -15.43
C GLU A 93 -2.39 -15.03 -16.90
N SER A 94 -3.20 -15.56 -17.83
CA SER A 94 -2.99 -15.46 -19.26
C SER A 94 -3.08 -14.02 -19.80
N PHE A 95 -3.83 -13.14 -19.15
CA PHE A 95 -4.02 -11.74 -19.54
C PHE A 95 -3.17 -10.76 -18.73
N PHE A 96 -2.46 -11.20 -17.71
CA PHE A 96 -1.66 -10.31 -16.87
C PHE A 96 -0.65 -9.50 -17.68
N ASN A 97 0.12 -10.16 -18.54
CA ASN A 97 1.07 -9.48 -19.42
C ASN A 97 0.38 -8.52 -20.40
N ALA A 98 -0.77 -8.93 -20.97
CA ALA A 98 -1.54 -8.10 -21.88
C ALA A 98 -2.04 -6.82 -21.17
N SER A 99 -2.54 -6.93 -19.94
CA SER A 99 -3.00 -5.78 -19.14
C SER A 99 -1.89 -4.77 -18.89
N TYR A 100 -0.67 -5.24 -18.59
CA TYR A 100 0.49 -4.36 -18.45
C TYR A 100 0.79 -3.61 -19.75
N PHE A 101 0.91 -4.32 -20.88
CA PHE A 101 1.19 -3.68 -22.16
C PHE A 101 0.10 -2.72 -22.60
N VAL A 102 -1.17 -3.07 -22.43
CA VAL A 102 -2.31 -2.20 -22.73
C VAL A 102 -2.27 -0.93 -21.88
N SER A 103 -1.96 -1.04 -20.59
CA SER A 103 -1.85 0.13 -19.71
C SER A 103 -0.77 1.10 -20.20
N VAL A 104 0.41 0.59 -20.55
CA VAL A 104 1.51 1.40 -21.08
C VAL A 104 1.14 2.05 -22.43
N LEU A 105 0.52 1.31 -23.33
CA LEU A 105 0.09 1.83 -24.63
C LEU A 105 -0.99 2.92 -24.52
N THR A 106 -1.80 2.89 -23.45
CA THR A 106 -2.81 3.93 -23.18
C THR A 106 -2.26 5.10 -22.35
N GLY A 107 -0.94 5.14 -22.11
CA GLY A 107 -0.28 6.20 -21.33
C GLY A 107 -0.54 6.11 -19.83
N LYS A 108 -0.97 4.96 -19.34
CA LYS A 108 -1.16 4.66 -17.92
C LYS A 108 -0.21 3.56 -17.46
N THR A 109 -0.08 3.38 -16.16
CA THR A 109 0.66 2.26 -15.56
C THR A 109 -0.19 1.63 -14.47
N LEU A 110 0.01 0.34 -14.18
CA LEU A 110 -0.66 -0.30 -13.05
C LEU A 110 -0.35 0.44 -11.74
N THR A 111 0.90 0.85 -11.56
CA THR A 111 1.33 1.65 -10.40
C THR A 111 0.62 2.99 -10.31
N GLY A 112 0.54 3.73 -11.41
CA GLY A 112 -0.12 5.05 -11.44
C GLY A 112 -1.62 4.93 -11.18
N THR A 113 -2.29 3.99 -11.85
CA THR A 113 -3.73 3.75 -11.65
C THR A 113 -4.02 3.28 -10.23
N GLY A 114 -3.22 2.35 -9.70
CA GLY A 114 -3.38 1.88 -8.32
C GLY A 114 -3.12 2.99 -7.28
N ALA A 115 -2.20 3.92 -7.54
CA ALA A 115 -2.00 5.09 -6.67
C ALA A 115 -3.22 6.02 -6.69
N GLU A 116 -3.86 6.23 -7.85
CA GLU A 116 -5.15 6.95 -7.95
C GLU A 116 -6.27 6.20 -7.19
N ASP A 117 -6.31 4.87 -7.26
CA ASP A 117 -7.27 4.06 -6.50
C ASP A 117 -7.09 4.23 -4.98
N ILE A 118 -5.84 4.27 -4.51
CA ILE A 118 -5.53 4.53 -3.09
C ILE A 118 -6.02 5.92 -2.68
N ASP A 119 -5.87 6.94 -3.52
CA ASP A 119 -6.39 8.28 -3.25
C ASP A 119 -7.92 8.27 -3.11
N ILE A 120 -8.63 7.47 -3.91
CA ILE A 120 -10.08 7.29 -3.78
C ILE A 120 -10.42 6.65 -2.43
N VAL A 121 -9.66 5.63 -1.99
CA VAL A 121 -9.84 5.00 -0.67
C VAL A 121 -9.56 5.99 0.46
N VAL A 122 -8.51 6.81 0.37
CA VAL A 122 -8.22 7.88 1.35
C VAL A 122 -9.37 8.87 1.43
N ASN A 123 -9.88 9.34 0.28
CA ASN A 123 -10.99 10.28 0.22
C ASN A 123 -12.28 9.67 0.83
N PHE A 124 -12.53 8.38 0.60
CA PHE A 124 -13.63 7.66 1.22
C PHE A 124 -13.48 7.62 2.75
N LEU A 125 -12.30 7.28 3.27
CA LEU A 125 -12.03 7.24 4.71
C LEU A 125 -12.16 8.63 5.35
N THR A 126 -11.58 9.66 4.74
CA THR A 126 -11.63 11.04 5.28
C THR A 126 -13.03 11.65 5.29
N ALA A 127 -13.95 11.17 4.45
CA ALA A 127 -15.35 11.59 4.43
C ALA A 127 -16.22 10.93 5.52
N ARG A 128 -15.71 9.90 6.20
CA ARG A 128 -16.45 9.19 7.26
C ARG A 128 -16.36 9.94 8.58
N THR A 129 -17.45 9.85 9.36
CA THR A 129 -17.53 10.50 10.69
C THR A 129 -16.89 9.70 11.81
N ASP A 130 -16.74 8.38 11.60
CA ASP A 130 -16.15 7.42 12.52
C ASP A 130 -14.63 7.23 12.31
N VAL A 131 -14.02 7.93 11.35
CA VAL A 131 -12.59 7.90 11.07
C VAL A 131 -11.90 9.19 11.55
N ASP A 132 -10.78 9.02 12.25
CA ASP A 132 -9.84 10.12 12.54
C ASP A 132 -8.97 10.38 11.29
N LYS A 133 -9.36 11.38 10.51
CA LYS A 133 -8.74 11.74 9.23
C LYS A 133 -7.26 12.11 9.33
N ASP A 134 -6.79 12.49 10.53
CA ASP A 134 -5.41 12.89 10.76
C ASP A 134 -4.52 11.68 11.14
N LYS A 135 -5.12 10.49 11.26
CA LYS A 135 -4.47 9.24 11.64
C LYS A 135 -4.79 8.10 10.65
N ILE A 136 -4.49 8.33 9.37
CA ILE A 136 -4.60 7.29 8.34
C ILE A 136 -3.23 6.71 8.09
N SER A 137 -3.05 5.44 8.42
CA SER A 137 -1.85 4.66 8.17
C SER A 137 -2.06 3.70 7.00
N SER A 138 -1.01 3.10 6.49
CA SER A 138 -1.11 2.22 5.33
C SER A 138 -0.15 1.04 5.39
N VAL A 139 -0.59 -0.09 4.87
CA VAL A 139 0.21 -1.32 4.71
C VAL A 139 0.05 -1.84 3.29
N ALA A 140 1.15 -2.19 2.64
CA ALA A 140 1.14 -2.90 1.37
C ALA A 140 2.15 -4.05 1.36
N TYR A 141 1.80 -5.10 0.65
CA TYR A 141 2.61 -6.29 0.46
C TYR A 141 3.15 -6.38 -0.97
N ASP A 142 4.36 -6.91 -1.08
CA ASP A 142 5.03 -7.31 -2.32
C ASP A 142 4.90 -6.26 -3.45
N GLU A 143 4.34 -6.62 -4.59
CA GLU A 143 4.19 -5.77 -5.77
C GLU A 143 3.24 -4.56 -5.58
N LEU A 144 2.42 -4.53 -4.53
CA LEU A 144 1.61 -3.34 -4.20
C LEU A 144 2.39 -2.30 -3.38
N SER A 145 3.57 -2.64 -2.87
CA SER A 145 4.43 -1.69 -2.13
C SER A 145 4.88 -0.49 -2.97
N PRO A 146 5.33 -0.63 -4.24
CA PRO A 146 5.59 0.52 -5.11
C PRO A 146 4.36 1.39 -5.34
N VAL A 147 3.17 0.79 -5.47
CA VAL A 147 1.91 1.51 -5.66
C VAL A 147 1.60 2.40 -4.46
N LEU A 148 1.68 1.81 -3.26
CA LEU A 148 1.47 2.54 -2.01
C LEU A 148 2.51 3.64 -1.82
N LEU A 149 3.77 3.38 -2.15
CA LEU A 149 4.84 4.36 -2.02
C LEU A 149 4.57 5.60 -2.89
N HIS A 150 4.11 5.40 -4.15
CA HIS A 150 3.70 6.52 -5.01
C HIS A 150 2.52 7.29 -4.41
N ALA A 151 1.46 6.60 -3.99
CA ALA A 151 0.31 7.26 -3.36
C ALA A 151 0.74 8.07 -2.12
N ALA A 152 1.56 7.49 -1.24
CA ALA A 152 2.00 8.14 -0.02
C ALA A 152 2.83 9.42 -0.27
N VAL A 153 3.61 9.48 -1.36
CA VAL A 153 4.35 10.70 -1.73
C VAL A 153 3.41 11.85 -2.06
N PHE A 154 2.35 11.59 -2.82
CA PHE A 154 1.46 12.64 -3.31
C PHE A 154 0.28 12.92 -2.37
N ASN A 155 -0.01 12.01 -1.43
CA ASN A 155 -1.11 12.16 -0.48
C ASN A 155 -0.60 12.28 0.97
N SER A 156 -0.62 13.50 1.48
CA SER A 156 -0.15 13.81 2.85
C SER A 156 -1.09 13.31 3.96
N ALA A 157 -2.32 12.91 3.63
CA ALA A 157 -3.23 12.31 4.61
C ALA A 157 -2.76 10.92 5.09
N ILE A 158 -1.92 10.24 4.29
CA ILE A 158 -1.25 9.00 4.72
C ILE A 158 -0.13 9.37 5.70
N SER A 159 -0.38 9.19 6.98
CA SER A 159 0.52 9.61 8.08
C SER A 159 1.71 8.69 8.31
N SER A 160 1.55 7.40 8.01
CA SER A 160 2.62 6.40 8.13
C SER A 160 2.41 5.25 7.15
N THR A 161 3.51 4.57 6.77
CA THR A 161 3.52 3.56 5.71
C THR A 161 4.34 2.34 6.12
N VAL A 162 3.77 1.16 5.94
CA VAL A 162 4.45 -0.13 6.14
C VAL A 162 4.50 -0.86 4.79
N LEU A 163 5.68 -1.25 4.37
CA LEU A 163 5.95 -1.98 3.13
C LEU A 163 6.53 -3.36 3.49
N ILE A 164 5.81 -4.41 3.14
CA ILE A 164 6.22 -5.80 3.42
C ILE A 164 6.61 -6.48 2.11
N GLY A 165 7.84 -6.98 2.04
CA GLY A 165 8.36 -7.57 0.83
C GLY A 165 8.52 -6.60 -0.35
N PRO A 166 8.81 -5.28 -0.13
CA PRO A 166 8.94 -4.34 -1.24
C PRO A 166 10.14 -4.69 -2.09
N PRO A 167 10.10 -4.47 -3.42
CA PRO A 167 11.31 -4.47 -4.24
C PRO A 167 12.26 -3.36 -3.77
N VAL A 168 13.56 -3.63 -3.80
CA VAL A 168 14.57 -2.68 -3.31
C VAL A 168 14.63 -1.40 -4.16
N SER A 169 14.54 -1.54 -5.50
CA SER A 169 14.53 -0.43 -6.46
C SER A 169 14.03 -0.89 -7.83
N TYR A 170 13.58 0.02 -8.67
CA TYR A 170 13.30 -0.25 -10.08
C TYR A 170 14.58 -0.53 -10.85
N LYS A 171 15.67 0.16 -10.53
CA LYS A 171 16.99 -0.05 -11.12
C LYS A 171 17.45 -1.50 -10.94
N ALA A 172 17.28 -2.08 -9.75
CA ALA A 172 17.61 -3.48 -9.50
C ALA A 172 16.86 -4.45 -10.44
N ILE A 173 15.59 -4.14 -10.77
CA ILE A 173 14.78 -4.95 -11.68
C ILE A 173 15.28 -4.78 -13.14
N ILE A 174 15.37 -3.54 -13.64
CA ILE A 174 15.58 -3.27 -15.06
C ILE A 174 17.03 -3.48 -15.51
N MET A 175 18.01 -3.39 -14.60
CA MET A 175 19.43 -3.61 -14.91
C MET A 175 19.83 -5.09 -14.87
N ASN A 176 18.92 -5.98 -14.51
CA ASN A 176 19.17 -7.40 -14.45
C ASN A 176 18.49 -8.13 -15.61
N ARG A 177 19.22 -9.13 -16.18
CA ARG A 177 18.69 -9.98 -17.25
C ARG A 177 17.53 -10.86 -16.80
N PHE A 178 17.56 -11.31 -15.54
CA PHE A 178 16.55 -12.17 -14.94
C PHE A 178 15.85 -11.42 -13.82
N TYR A 179 14.51 -11.36 -13.89
CA TYR A 179 13.69 -10.66 -12.92
C TYR A 179 12.31 -11.32 -12.79
N ASP A 180 11.66 -11.11 -11.68
CA ASP A 180 10.28 -11.51 -11.47
C ASP A 180 9.35 -10.62 -12.31
N ARG A 181 8.52 -11.25 -13.16
CA ARG A 181 7.59 -10.56 -14.05
C ARG A 181 6.52 -9.77 -13.30
N LYS A 182 6.09 -10.24 -12.13
CA LYS A 182 5.11 -9.53 -11.30
C LYS A 182 5.68 -8.22 -10.79
N LEU A 183 6.92 -8.24 -10.28
CA LEU A 183 7.60 -7.01 -9.87
C LEU A 183 7.80 -6.05 -11.06
N ALA A 184 8.18 -6.57 -12.23
CA ALA A 184 8.38 -5.76 -13.43
C ALA A 184 7.10 -5.09 -13.92
N ALA A 185 5.94 -5.73 -13.77
CA ALA A 185 4.65 -5.17 -14.20
C ALA A 185 4.25 -3.93 -13.40
N TYR A 186 4.76 -3.77 -12.19
CA TYR A 186 4.54 -2.59 -11.36
C TYR A 186 5.67 -1.55 -11.44
N THR A 187 6.60 -1.69 -12.40
CA THR A 187 7.56 -0.62 -12.71
C THR A 187 6.88 0.48 -13.53
N VAL A 188 7.34 1.71 -13.33
CA VAL A 188 6.88 2.86 -14.14
C VAL A 188 7.88 3.03 -15.30
N PRO A 189 7.45 2.85 -16.56
CA PRO A 189 8.33 3.00 -17.70
C PRO A 189 9.04 4.37 -17.73
N GLY A 190 10.36 4.36 -17.85
CA GLY A 190 11.18 5.57 -17.88
C GLY A 190 11.45 6.22 -16.51
N ALA A 191 10.87 5.74 -15.42
CA ALA A 191 11.05 6.32 -14.09
C ALA A 191 12.51 6.49 -13.71
N VAL A 192 13.35 5.47 -13.89
CA VAL A 192 14.76 5.49 -13.47
C VAL A 192 15.64 6.54 -14.17
N LYS A 193 15.13 7.24 -15.18
CA LYS A 193 15.78 8.42 -15.75
C LYS A 193 15.54 9.68 -14.89
N HIS A 194 14.59 9.65 -13.98
CA HIS A 194 14.13 10.79 -13.20
C HIS A 194 14.09 10.51 -11.70
N TYR A 195 13.67 9.32 -11.31
CA TYR A 195 13.56 8.87 -9.91
C TYR A 195 13.52 7.34 -9.82
N ASP A 196 13.76 6.81 -8.62
CA ASP A 196 13.55 5.41 -8.27
C ASP A 196 12.81 5.29 -6.93
N LEU A 197 12.48 4.08 -6.49
CA LEU A 197 11.77 3.84 -5.23
C LEU A 197 12.47 4.44 -4.01
N PRO A 198 13.82 4.39 -3.87
CA PRO A 198 14.53 5.08 -2.80
C PRO A 198 14.34 6.60 -2.80
N ASP A 199 14.20 7.22 -3.97
CA ASP A 199 13.94 8.66 -4.06
C ASP A 199 12.54 8.99 -3.53
N LEU A 200 11.53 8.19 -3.90
CA LEU A 200 10.16 8.33 -3.36
C LEU A 200 10.13 8.17 -1.86
N LEU A 201 10.87 7.19 -1.32
CA LEU A 201 11.02 6.99 0.13
C LEU A 201 11.57 8.25 0.80
N SER A 202 12.54 8.92 0.16
CA SER A 202 13.11 10.18 0.62
C SER A 202 12.09 11.33 0.63
N CYS A 203 11.16 11.35 -0.34
CA CYS A 203 10.10 12.36 -0.43
C CYS A 203 9.05 12.21 0.69
N ILE A 204 8.86 11.03 1.24
CA ILE A 204 7.93 10.80 2.36
C ILE A 204 8.46 11.40 3.68
N ALA A 205 9.78 11.50 3.86
CA ALA A 205 10.38 12.02 5.09
C ALA A 205 9.82 13.41 5.47
N PRO A 206 9.44 13.66 6.73
CA PRO A 206 9.81 12.91 7.94
C PRO A 206 8.77 11.88 8.44
N ARG A 207 7.75 11.54 7.64
CA ARG A 207 6.71 10.57 8.07
C ARG A 207 7.32 9.20 8.35
N LYS A 208 6.67 8.42 9.22
CA LYS A 208 7.17 7.08 9.56
C LYS A 208 7.03 6.12 8.39
N VAL A 209 8.09 5.40 8.09
CA VAL A 209 8.10 4.31 7.11
C VAL A 209 8.83 3.11 7.68
N VAL A 210 8.22 1.93 7.48
CA VAL A 210 8.87 0.65 7.74
C VAL A 210 8.96 -0.12 6.43
N MET A 211 10.13 -0.65 6.13
CA MET A 211 10.37 -1.62 5.06
C MET A 211 10.81 -2.93 5.70
N ALA A 212 10.05 -4.01 5.54
CA ALA A 212 10.36 -5.31 6.09
C ALA A 212 10.48 -6.37 4.99
N GLY A 213 11.52 -7.21 5.05
CA GLY A 213 11.70 -8.31 4.10
C GLY A 213 11.92 -7.86 2.66
N ILE A 214 12.75 -6.84 2.45
CA ILE A 214 13.04 -6.26 1.12
C ILE A 214 13.46 -7.33 0.14
N ARG A 215 12.96 -7.23 -1.11
CA ARG A 215 13.16 -8.20 -2.18
C ARG A 215 14.15 -7.70 -3.23
N ASP A 216 14.93 -8.64 -3.78
CA ASP A 216 15.73 -8.41 -4.98
C ASP A 216 14.88 -8.45 -6.25
N GLN A 217 15.49 -8.34 -7.41
CA GLN A 217 14.84 -8.41 -8.73
C GLN A 217 14.15 -9.75 -9.02
N MET A 218 14.51 -10.82 -8.32
CA MET A 218 13.91 -12.15 -8.47
C MET A 218 12.79 -12.43 -7.46
N GLY A 219 12.42 -11.43 -6.63
CA GLY A 219 11.46 -11.60 -5.55
C GLY A 219 11.99 -12.39 -4.35
N LYS A 220 13.31 -12.63 -4.27
CA LYS A 220 13.96 -13.26 -3.13
C LYS A 220 14.38 -12.20 -2.11
N SER A 221 14.74 -12.64 -0.89
CA SER A 221 15.30 -11.73 0.10
C SER A 221 16.53 -11.04 -0.48
N ALA A 222 16.54 -9.71 -0.44
CA ALA A 222 17.67 -8.92 -0.95
C ALA A 222 18.88 -9.06 -0.04
N GLU A 223 20.05 -9.18 -0.63
CA GLU A 223 21.33 -9.18 0.11
C GLU A 223 21.53 -7.83 0.81
N LYS A 224 22.12 -7.90 2.02
CA LYS A 224 22.33 -6.70 2.85
C LYS A 224 23.09 -5.59 2.11
N GLU A 225 24.12 -5.96 1.36
CA GLU A 225 24.94 -4.99 0.58
C GLU A 225 24.09 -4.25 -0.46
N LEU A 226 23.18 -4.96 -1.15
CA LEU A 226 22.27 -4.34 -2.12
C LEU A 226 21.32 -3.35 -1.41
N VAL A 227 20.74 -3.75 -0.28
CA VAL A 227 19.84 -2.90 0.51
C VAL A 227 20.58 -1.65 1.01
N ASP A 228 21.77 -1.82 1.60
CA ASP A 228 22.56 -0.71 2.13
C ASP A 228 22.94 0.30 1.02
N ASN A 229 23.32 -0.19 -0.15
CA ASN A 229 23.70 0.64 -1.29
C ASN A 229 22.49 1.43 -1.84
N GLU A 230 21.37 0.76 -2.11
CA GLU A 230 20.19 1.40 -2.70
C GLU A 230 19.49 2.35 -1.69
N LEU A 231 19.51 2.07 -0.39
CA LEU A 231 18.85 2.88 0.64
C LEU A 231 19.75 3.91 1.33
N THR A 232 21.01 4.06 0.89
CA THR A 232 21.94 5.08 1.43
C THR A 232 21.33 6.49 1.40
N TYR A 233 20.69 6.87 0.29
CA TYR A 233 20.13 8.20 0.10
C TYR A 233 18.93 8.49 1.04
N PRO A 234 17.88 7.68 1.09
CA PRO A 234 16.77 7.92 2.03
C PRO A 234 17.21 7.90 3.50
N VAL A 235 18.11 7.02 3.90
CA VAL A 235 18.66 7.01 5.27
C VAL A 235 19.32 8.35 5.58
N LYS A 236 20.13 8.89 4.66
CA LYS A 236 20.76 10.21 4.82
C LYS A 236 19.71 11.33 4.90
N VAL A 237 18.66 11.31 4.08
CA VAL A 237 17.60 12.33 4.11
C VAL A 237 16.86 12.33 5.44
N TYR A 238 16.49 11.16 5.97
CA TYR A 238 15.86 11.06 7.29
C TYR A 238 16.76 11.56 8.41
N SER A 239 18.07 11.25 8.34
CA SER A 239 19.07 11.76 9.28
C SER A 239 19.19 13.28 9.22
N MET A 240 19.28 13.87 8.02
CA MET A 240 19.35 15.33 7.84
C MET A 240 18.11 16.07 8.37
N LYS A 241 16.95 15.41 8.34
CA LYS A 241 15.70 15.93 8.93
C LYS A 241 15.60 15.70 10.45
N GLY A 242 16.60 15.10 11.09
CA GLY A 242 16.58 14.76 12.52
C GLY A 242 15.53 13.72 12.89
N LYS A 243 15.19 12.82 11.94
CA LYS A 243 14.13 11.81 12.07
C LYS A 243 14.61 10.42 11.64
N SER A 244 15.86 10.08 11.92
CA SER A 244 16.43 8.77 11.59
C SER A 244 15.55 7.61 12.08
N ASP A 245 14.97 7.73 13.27
CA ASP A 245 14.13 6.70 13.87
C ASP A 245 12.80 6.48 13.12
N ASN A 246 12.39 7.42 12.26
CA ASN A 246 11.15 7.31 11.49
C ASN A 246 11.29 6.43 10.24
N LEU A 247 12.50 6.05 9.84
CA LEU A 247 12.75 5.07 8.80
C LEU A 247 13.33 3.80 9.43
N ARG A 248 12.57 2.70 9.34
CA ARG A 248 13.05 1.38 9.79
C ARG A 248 13.16 0.41 8.63
N ILE A 249 14.32 -0.25 8.58
CA ILE A 249 14.60 -1.32 7.61
C ILE A 249 14.77 -2.59 8.43
N LEU A 250 13.89 -3.56 8.23
CA LEU A 250 13.82 -4.77 9.02
C LEU A 250 14.09 -6.01 8.16
N PRO A 251 14.80 -7.02 8.70
CA PRO A 251 15.01 -8.27 7.97
C PRO A 251 13.71 -9.03 7.75
N SER A 252 13.71 -9.99 6.84
CA SER A 252 12.57 -10.88 6.63
C SER A 252 12.32 -11.75 7.85
N GLY A 253 11.06 -11.92 8.24
CA GLY A 253 10.64 -12.77 9.36
C GLY A 253 10.26 -12.02 10.63
N ASP A 254 10.30 -10.69 10.63
CA ASP A 254 9.78 -9.92 11.76
C ASP A 254 8.26 -10.08 11.90
N ASP A 255 7.79 -10.03 13.16
CA ASP A 255 6.35 -10.04 13.45
C ASP A 255 5.69 -8.78 12.88
N ILE A 256 4.85 -8.98 11.86
CA ILE A 256 4.13 -7.90 11.19
C ILE A 256 3.29 -7.06 12.16
N LEU A 257 2.77 -7.63 13.23
CA LEU A 257 1.97 -6.90 14.20
C LEU A 257 2.82 -5.96 15.04
N SER A 258 4.01 -6.36 15.44
CA SER A 258 4.94 -5.47 16.15
C SER A 258 5.42 -4.32 15.25
N VAL A 259 5.59 -4.58 13.95
CA VAL A 259 5.90 -3.57 12.94
C VAL A 259 4.78 -2.54 12.81
N ILE A 260 3.55 -3.01 12.70
CA ILE A 260 2.34 -2.19 12.62
C ILE A 260 2.18 -1.37 13.91
N ASP A 261 2.33 -1.99 15.07
CA ASP A 261 2.24 -1.31 16.36
C ASP A 261 3.23 -0.16 16.47
N TRP A 262 4.49 -0.39 16.12
CA TRP A 262 5.48 0.69 16.14
C TRP A 262 5.13 1.82 15.17
N CYS A 263 4.62 1.48 13.99
CA CYS A 263 4.34 2.46 12.95
C CYS A 263 3.12 3.32 13.28
N PHE A 264 2.08 2.71 13.84
CA PHE A 264 0.78 3.34 14.03
C PHE A 264 0.57 3.90 15.45
N LEU A 265 1.16 3.26 16.46
CA LEU A 265 1.06 3.70 17.84
C LEU A 265 2.04 4.86 18.11
N LYS A 266 1.64 6.08 17.80
CA LYS A 266 1.98 7.37 18.48
C LYS A 266 1.65 8.55 17.62
#